data_96506dfcba5a82346a64f130c2e669be
#
_entry.id   96506dfcba5a82346a64f130c2e669be
#
_cell.length_a   1.000
_cell.length_b   1.000
_cell.length_c   1.000
_cell.angle_alpha   90.00
_cell.angle_beta   90.00
_cell.angle_gamma   90.00
#
_symmetry.space_group_name_H-M   'P 1'
#
loop_
_entity.id
_entity.type
_entity.pdbx_description
1 polymer ?
#
loop_
_entity_poly.entity_id
_entity_poly.type
_entity_poly.pdbx_seq_one_letter_code
_entity_poly.pdbx_strand_id
1 'polypeptide(L)'
;KYLSRHRLAYDPATEVLVTNGVAEAIYLAIRSLLNPGDQVLIPNPTWINYEIVPLTGFIEPVSYSLNEGNGFAPDVDELERLVTPRTRMLVLVNPSNPTGKLLSLDQLHNLANFAKKHNLIVASDEVYEDIVYAPAEFNSIATLPDMQNRTVILNGFSKSYSMTGWRIGYAIGKREFINPMLRLH
;
A
#
# COMPACT_ATOMS: atom_id res chain seq x y z
N LYS A 1 -17.88 6.15 -3.87
CA LYS A 1 -17.97 6.44 -2.41
C LYS A 1 -16.59 6.67 -1.81
N TYR A 2 -15.63 5.72 -1.94
CA TYR A 2 -14.25 5.88 -1.43
C TYR A 2 -13.59 7.16 -1.97
N LEU A 3 -13.50 7.32 -3.29
CA LEU A 3 -12.88 8.49 -3.93
C LEU A 3 -13.48 9.82 -3.46
N SER A 4 -14.82 9.90 -3.37
CA SER A 4 -15.52 11.10 -2.89
C SER A 4 -15.24 11.40 -1.42
N ARG A 5 -15.16 10.36 -0.56
CA ARG A 5 -14.85 10.51 0.86
C ARG A 5 -13.45 11.11 1.07
N HIS A 6 -12.46 10.60 0.33
CA HIS A 6 -11.08 11.02 0.45
C HIS A 6 -10.69 12.16 -0.50
N ARG A 7 -11.66 12.70 -1.28
CA ARG A 7 -11.42 13.79 -2.25
C ARG A 7 -10.30 13.45 -3.26
N LEU A 8 -10.24 12.19 -3.69
CA LEU A 8 -9.26 11.71 -4.65
C LEU A 8 -9.80 11.83 -6.07
N ALA A 9 -8.97 12.31 -6.98
CA ALA A 9 -9.33 12.59 -8.37
C ALA A 9 -8.85 11.48 -9.33
N TYR A 10 -9.29 10.23 -9.07
CA TYR A 10 -9.08 9.12 -10.00
C TYR A 10 -10.32 8.92 -10.87
N ASP A 11 -10.13 8.53 -12.14
CA ASP A 11 -11.22 8.15 -13.04
C ASP A 11 -11.67 6.70 -12.73
N PRO A 12 -12.91 6.48 -12.28
CA PRO A 12 -13.40 5.14 -11.97
C PRO A 12 -13.42 4.18 -13.16
N ALA A 13 -13.46 4.69 -14.39
CA ALA A 13 -13.52 3.86 -15.60
C ALA A 13 -12.14 3.30 -16.01
N THR A 14 -11.05 3.99 -15.65
CA THR A 14 -9.70 3.65 -16.15
C THR A 14 -8.65 3.54 -15.05
N GLU A 15 -8.94 4.01 -13.84
CA GLU A 15 -8.00 4.09 -12.72
C GLU A 15 -8.49 3.27 -11.50
N VAL A 16 -9.48 2.39 -11.69
CA VAL A 16 -9.97 1.43 -10.69
C VAL A 16 -10.04 0.04 -11.30
N LEU A 17 -9.46 -0.94 -10.61
CA LEU A 17 -9.53 -2.36 -10.97
C LEU A 17 -10.20 -3.13 -9.84
N VAL A 18 -11.31 -3.80 -10.14
CA VAL A 18 -11.97 -4.72 -9.20
C VAL A 18 -11.24 -6.06 -9.22
N THR A 19 -11.01 -6.66 -8.05
CA THR A 19 -10.20 -7.87 -7.89
C THR A 19 -10.90 -8.91 -7.01
N ASN A 20 -10.43 -10.15 -7.07
CA ASN A 20 -10.87 -11.25 -6.20
C ASN A 20 -10.29 -11.11 -4.78
N GLY A 21 -10.76 -10.09 -4.06
CA GLY A 21 -10.23 -9.66 -2.77
C GLY A 21 -8.91 -8.89 -2.89
N VAL A 22 -8.50 -8.26 -1.78
CA VAL A 22 -7.25 -7.48 -1.72
C VAL A 22 -6.02 -8.35 -1.98
N ALA A 23 -6.08 -9.66 -1.69
CA ALA A 23 -4.97 -10.59 -1.95
C ALA A 23 -4.56 -10.60 -3.43
N GLU A 24 -5.53 -10.62 -4.35
CA GLU A 24 -5.24 -10.50 -5.77
C GLU A 24 -4.72 -9.11 -6.14
N ALA A 25 -5.29 -8.04 -5.57
CA ALA A 25 -4.80 -6.69 -5.81
C ALA A 25 -3.31 -6.53 -5.43
N ILE A 26 -2.88 -7.13 -4.31
CA ILE A 26 -1.47 -7.18 -3.88
C ILE A 26 -0.62 -7.93 -4.91
N TYR A 27 -1.07 -9.13 -5.31
CA TYR A 27 -0.39 -9.93 -6.31
C TYR A 27 -0.20 -9.15 -7.62
N LEU A 28 -1.28 -8.58 -8.13
CA LEU A 28 -1.26 -7.81 -9.38
C LEU A 28 -0.33 -6.58 -9.27
N ALA A 29 -0.40 -5.81 -8.17
CA ALA A 29 0.44 -4.63 -7.98
C ALA A 29 1.93 -5.01 -7.99
N ILE A 30 2.34 -5.98 -7.18
CA ILE A 30 3.74 -6.38 -7.06
C ILE A 30 4.24 -7.01 -8.38
N ARG A 31 3.45 -7.92 -8.97
CA ARG A 31 3.88 -8.72 -10.12
C ARG A 31 3.86 -7.96 -11.45
N SER A 32 3.06 -6.91 -11.58
CA SER A 32 2.95 -6.15 -12.82
C SER A 32 3.73 -4.83 -12.82
N LEU A 33 4.09 -4.33 -11.63
CA LEU A 33 4.77 -3.03 -11.50
C LEU A 33 6.27 -3.16 -11.18
N LEU A 34 6.72 -4.36 -10.81
CA LEU A 34 8.12 -4.63 -10.49
C LEU A 34 8.70 -5.68 -11.43
N ASN A 35 10.00 -5.57 -11.68
CA ASN A 35 10.75 -6.51 -12.51
C ASN A 35 11.57 -7.49 -11.64
N PRO A 36 11.95 -8.66 -12.17
CA PRO A 36 12.92 -9.53 -11.51
C PRO A 36 14.19 -8.78 -11.12
N GLY A 37 14.62 -8.93 -9.88
CA GLY A 37 15.77 -8.23 -9.30
C GLY A 37 15.47 -6.88 -8.67
N ASP A 38 14.28 -6.31 -8.85
CA ASP A 38 13.85 -5.14 -8.09
C ASP A 38 13.65 -5.50 -6.60
N GLN A 39 13.70 -4.48 -5.75
CA GLN A 39 13.42 -4.60 -4.32
C GLN A 39 12.11 -3.90 -3.95
N VAL A 40 11.38 -4.50 -3.02
CA VAL A 40 10.20 -3.93 -2.38
C VAL A 40 10.40 -3.84 -0.87
N LEU A 41 10.25 -2.63 -0.31
CA LEU A 41 10.25 -2.41 1.14
C LEU A 41 8.91 -2.85 1.72
N ILE A 42 8.93 -3.78 2.68
CA ILE A 42 7.75 -4.33 3.33
C ILE A 42 7.82 -4.15 4.84
N PRO A 43 6.69 -3.91 5.55
CA PRO A 43 6.71 -3.81 7.01
C PRO A 43 6.96 -5.18 7.65
N ASN A 44 7.59 -5.19 8.83
CA ASN A 44 7.76 -6.39 9.67
C ASN A 44 7.46 -6.04 11.13
N PRO A 45 6.43 -6.66 11.75
CA PRO A 45 5.57 -7.72 11.20
C PRO A 45 4.57 -7.24 10.14
N THR A 46 4.16 -8.16 9.25
CA THR A 46 3.18 -7.90 8.19
C THR A 46 2.33 -9.14 7.88
N TRP A 47 1.38 -8.99 6.97
CA TRP A 47 0.66 -10.13 6.42
C TRP A 47 1.55 -10.90 5.44
N ILE A 48 1.56 -12.23 5.58
CA ILE A 48 2.46 -13.15 4.87
C ILE A 48 2.52 -12.96 3.34
N ASN A 49 1.45 -12.46 2.72
CA ASN A 49 1.42 -12.23 1.28
C ASN A 49 2.46 -11.19 0.82
N TYR A 50 2.81 -10.22 1.67
CA TYR A 50 3.85 -9.24 1.34
C TYR A 50 5.25 -9.82 1.34
N GLU A 51 5.46 -10.95 2.02
CA GLU A 51 6.71 -11.70 2.00
C GLU A 51 6.78 -12.67 0.81
N ILE A 52 5.68 -13.42 0.56
CA ILE A 52 5.67 -14.52 -0.40
C ILE A 52 5.49 -14.02 -1.85
N VAL A 53 4.57 -13.07 -2.09
CA VAL A 53 4.24 -12.63 -3.46
C VAL A 53 5.46 -12.08 -4.21
N PRO A 54 6.34 -11.25 -3.64
CA PRO A 54 7.53 -10.78 -4.33
C PRO A 54 8.41 -11.93 -4.81
N LEU A 55 8.63 -12.94 -3.96
CA LEU A 55 9.49 -14.09 -4.27
C LEU A 55 9.02 -14.87 -5.50
N THR A 56 7.71 -14.94 -5.74
CA THR A 56 7.16 -15.60 -6.94
C THR A 56 7.57 -14.89 -8.24
N GLY A 57 8.09 -13.68 -8.15
CA GLY A 57 8.52 -12.85 -9.27
C GLY A 57 10.02 -12.57 -9.31
N PHE A 58 10.79 -13.26 -8.49
CA PHE A 58 12.21 -12.97 -8.31
C PHE A 58 12.45 -11.50 -7.91
N ILE A 59 11.50 -10.92 -7.15
CA ILE A 59 11.57 -9.60 -6.54
C ILE A 59 12.03 -9.81 -5.10
N GLU A 60 12.96 -9.00 -4.63
CA GLU A 60 13.54 -9.12 -3.30
C GLU A 60 12.70 -8.34 -2.27
N PRO A 61 12.00 -9.00 -1.32
CA PRO A 61 11.38 -8.30 -0.21
C PRO A 61 12.44 -7.90 0.81
N VAL A 62 12.48 -6.62 1.17
CA VAL A 62 13.37 -6.05 2.18
C VAL A 62 12.52 -5.52 3.33
N SER A 63 12.64 -6.12 4.49
CA SER A 63 11.80 -5.79 5.65
C SER A 63 12.31 -4.55 6.38
N TYR A 64 11.41 -3.62 6.70
CA TYR A 64 11.63 -2.56 7.68
C TYR A 64 10.85 -2.82 8.96
N SER A 65 11.41 -2.42 10.10
CA SER A 65 10.90 -2.79 11.41
C SER A 65 9.73 -1.94 11.87
N LEU A 66 8.70 -2.58 12.41
CA LEU A 66 7.63 -1.95 13.18
C LEU A 66 7.83 -2.32 14.66
N ASN A 67 8.59 -1.50 15.39
CA ASN A 67 8.98 -1.78 16.77
C ASN A 67 7.99 -1.17 17.78
N GLU A 68 7.72 -1.89 18.87
CA GLU A 68 6.86 -1.41 19.97
C GLU A 68 7.41 -0.11 20.58
N GLY A 69 8.72 -0.01 20.75
CA GLY A 69 9.38 1.18 21.31
C GLY A 69 9.16 2.46 20.50
N ASN A 70 8.82 2.34 19.19
CA ASN A 70 8.41 3.44 18.31
C ASN A 70 6.90 3.44 18.05
N GLY A 71 6.11 2.77 18.91
CA GLY A 71 4.67 2.64 18.72
C GLY A 71 4.28 2.01 17.39
N PHE A 72 5.08 1.08 16.89
CA PHE A 72 4.90 0.39 15.61
C PHE A 72 4.84 1.31 14.37
N ALA A 73 5.43 2.50 14.45
CA ALA A 73 5.56 3.38 13.29
C ALA A 73 6.82 3.01 12.47
N PRO A 74 6.78 3.14 11.13
CA PRO A 74 7.99 3.06 10.32
C PRO A 74 9.02 4.12 10.72
N ASP A 75 10.28 3.72 10.82
CA ASP A 75 11.41 4.63 11.04
C ASP A 75 12.01 5.02 9.69
N VAL A 76 11.93 6.31 9.34
CA VAL A 76 12.45 6.82 8.06
C VAL A 76 13.98 6.69 7.99
N ASP A 77 14.70 6.80 9.10
CA ASP A 77 16.15 6.63 9.12
C ASP A 77 16.53 5.15 8.85
N GLU A 78 15.72 4.18 9.29
CA GLU A 78 15.88 2.79 8.91
C GLU A 78 15.61 2.60 7.40
N LEU A 79 14.52 3.17 6.88
CA LEU A 79 14.19 3.11 5.45
C LEU A 79 15.30 3.70 4.56
N GLU A 80 15.93 4.80 5.00
CA GLU A 80 17.08 5.41 4.31
C GLU A 80 18.32 4.49 4.26
N ARG A 81 18.49 3.63 5.27
CA ARG A 81 19.57 2.62 5.27
C ARG A 81 19.28 1.40 4.42
N LEU A 82 17.99 1.08 4.23
CA LEU A 82 17.54 -0.12 3.50
C LEU A 82 17.38 0.13 1.99
N VAL A 83 17.08 1.37 1.60
CA VAL A 83 16.85 1.71 0.20
C VAL A 83 18.12 1.57 -0.62
N THR A 84 18.00 0.98 -1.82
CA THR A 84 19.09 0.82 -2.79
C THR A 84 18.63 1.29 -4.18
N PRO A 85 19.55 1.37 -5.17
CA PRO A 85 19.16 1.66 -6.56
C PRO A 85 18.19 0.65 -7.18
N ARG A 86 18.00 -0.52 -6.57
CA ARG A 86 17.03 -1.54 -7.00
C ARG A 86 15.67 -1.40 -6.33
N THR A 87 15.54 -0.58 -5.29
CA THR A 87 14.27 -0.37 -4.59
C THR A 87 13.30 0.41 -5.47
N ARG A 88 12.10 -0.14 -5.68
CA ARG A 88 11.07 0.43 -6.56
C ARG A 88 9.74 0.69 -5.85
N MET A 89 9.45 -0.04 -4.79
CA MET A 89 8.15 0.04 -4.13
C MET A 89 8.32 0.07 -2.61
N LEU A 90 7.47 0.87 -1.96
CA LEU A 90 7.23 0.87 -0.52
C LEU A 90 5.82 0.36 -0.27
N VAL A 91 5.69 -0.70 0.51
CA VAL A 91 4.40 -1.19 1.01
C VAL A 91 4.07 -0.52 2.33
N LEU A 92 2.88 0.05 2.45
CA LEU A 92 2.31 0.56 3.69
C LEU A 92 1.01 -0.20 3.97
N VAL A 93 0.82 -0.67 5.19
CA VAL A 93 -0.44 -1.25 5.68
C VAL A 93 -0.98 -0.32 6.75
N ASN A 94 -2.02 0.44 6.43
CA ASN A 94 -2.55 1.48 7.31
C ASN A 94 -4.08 1.50 7.29
N PRO A 95 -4.76 1.20 8.38
CA PRO A 95 -4.25 0.68 9.65
C PRO A 95 -3.53 -0.66 9.52
N SER A 96 -2.50 -0.88 10.34
CA SER A 96 -1.58 -2.01 10.20
C SER A 96 -2.19 -3.33 10.68
N ASN A 97 -1.93 -4.39 9.94
CA ASN A 97 -2.07 -5.77 10.36
C ASN A 97 -0.65 -6.39 10.47
N PRO A 98 -0.23 -6.90 11.65
CA PRO A 98 -1.05 -7.25 12.82
C PRO A 98 -1.06 -6.22 13.95
N THR A 99 -0.33 -5.10 13.87
CA THR A 99 -0.05 -4.25 15.03
C THR A 99 -1.22 -3.34 15.45
N GLY A 100 -2.21 -3.12 14.57
CA GLY A 100 -3.30 -2.19 14.80
C GLY A 100 -2.88 -0.71 14.72
N LYS A 101 -1.61 -0.43 14.38
CA LYS A 101 -1.11 0.95 14.27
C LYS A 101 -1.85 1.72 13.19
N LEU A 102 -2.37 2.89 13.56
CA LEU A 102 -2.81 3.93 12.64
C LEU A 102 -1.71 5.00 12.54
N LEU A 103 -1.26 5.29 11.34
CA LEU A 103 -0.24 6.31 11.10
C LEU A 103 -0.82 7.71 11.26
N SER A 104 -0.10 8.58 11.97
CA SER A 104 -0.43 10.00 12.07
C SER A 104 -0.17 10.72 10.74
N LEU A 105 -0.76 11.91 10.58
CA LEU A 105 -0.54 12.73 9.39
C LEU A 105 0.94 13.09 9.22
N ASP A 106 1.66 13.40 10.30
CA ASP A 106 3.10 13.69 10.26
C ASP A 106 3.92 12.47 9.80
N GLN A 107 3.57 11.27 10.28
CA GLN A 107 4.20 10.03 9.85
C GLN A 107 3.97 9.78 8.35
N LEU A 108 2.74 10.02 7.88
CA LEU A 108 2.40 9.92 6.45
C LEU A 108 3.17 10.95 5.61
N HIS A 109 3.33 12.19 6.09
CA HIS A 109 4.15 13.20 5.40
C HIS A 109 5.62 12.79 5.29
N ASN A 110 6.19 12.24 6.36
CA ASN A 110 7.58 11.76 6.34
C ASN A 110 7.77 10.62 5.35
N LEU A 111 6.85 9.64 5.33
CA LEU A 111 6.87 8.54 4.38
C LEU A 111 6.63 8.99 2.92
N ALA A 112 5.75 9.98 2.72
CA ALA A 112 5.53 10.58 1.41
C ALA A 112 6.79 11.29 0.89
N ASN A 113 7.49 12.03 1.75
CA ASN A 113 8.74 12.68 1.40
C ASN A 113 9.83 11.66 1.06
N PHE A 114 9.96 10.58 1.83
CA PHE A 114 10.85 9.47 1.54
C PHE A 114 10.53 8.83 0.18
N ALA A 115 9.27 8.50 -0.08
CA ALA A 115 8.85 7.90 -1.34
C ALA A 115 9.10 8.82 -2.54
N LYS A 116 8.89 10.13 -2.40
CA LYS A 116 9.21 11.12 -3.43
C LYS A 116 10.71 11.24 -3.69
N LYS A 117 11.52 11.31 -2.62
CA LYS A 117 12.99 11.42 -2.70
C LYS A 117 13.60 10.25 -3.48
N HIS A 118 13.11 9.04 -3.26
CA HIS A 118 13.64 7.83 -3.88
C HIS A 118 12.83 7.36 -5.11
N ASN A 119 11.87 8.17 -5.56
CA ASN A 119 10.99 7.87 -6.70
C ASN A 119 10.31 6.49 -6.61
N LEU A 120 9.80 6.14 -5.41
CA LEU A 120 9.15 4.87 -5.16
C LEU A 120 7.66 4.90 -5.53
N ILE A 121 7.15 3.77 -6.00
CA ILE A 121 5.72 3.47 -5.99
C ILE A 121 5.33 3.15 -4.55
N VAL A 122 4.19 3.64 -4.08
CA VAL A 122 3.64 3.30 -2.78
C VAL A 122 2.44 2.37 -2.98
N ALA A 123 2.53 1.14 -2.48
CA ALA A 123 1.38 0.24 -2.36
C ALA A 123 0.75 0.46 -0.97
N SER A 124 -0.37 1.17 -0.93
CA SER A 124 -1.08 1.51 0.32
C SER A 124 -2.25 0.56 0.53
N ASP A 125 -2.07 -0.41 1.45
CA ASP A 125 -3.14 -1.31 1.88
C ASP A 125 -3.99 -0.63 2.94
N GLU A 126 -5.22 -0.28 2.56
CA GLU A 126 -6.15 0.50 3.36
C GLU A 126 -7.42 -0.30 3.72
N VAL A 127 -7.33 -1.64 3.69
CA VAL A 127 -8.48 -2.53 3.90
C VAL A 127 -9.16 -2.35 5.26
N TYR A 128 -8.47 -1.76 6.23
CA TYR A 128 -8.98 -1.47 7.58
C TYR A 128 -9.39 -0.01 7.80
N GLU A 129 -9.48 0.83 6.75
CA GLU A 129 -9.73 2.28 6.84
C GLU A 129 -11.00 2.64 7.64
N ASP A 130 -12.04 1.84 7.54
CA ASP A 130 -13.31 2.05 8.25
C ASP A 130 -13.31 1.44 9.68
N ILE A 131 -12.23 0.76 10.11
CA ILE A 131 -12.10 0.15 11.42
C ILE A 131 -11.15 1.00 12.28
N VAL A 132 -11.53 2.26 12.44
CA VAL A 132 -10.82 3.25 13.24
C VAL A 132 -11.77 3.81 14.28
N TYR A 133 -11.33 3.84 15.53
CA TYR A 133 -12.17 4.28 16.67
C TYR A 133 -11.88 5.74 17.02
N ALA A 134 -12.95 6.50 17.26
CA ALA A 134 -12.84 7.90 17.69
C ALA A 134 -11.99 8.02 18.98
N PRO A 135 -11.19 9.09 19.14
CA PRO A 135 -11.15 10.28 18.31
C PRO A 135 -10.18 10.20 17.11
N ALA A 136 -9.56 9.04 16.85
CA ALA A 136 -8.63 8.90 15.75
C ALA A 136 -9.34 8.96 14.39
N GLU A 137 -8.66 9.49 13.38
CA GLU A 137 -9.16 9.59 12.01
C GLU A 137 -8.17 8.96 11.04
N PHE A 138 -8.69 8.20 10.08
CA PHE A 138 -7.89 7.65 9.00
C PHE A 138 -7.56 8.72 7.96
N ASN A 139 -6.30 8.73 7.53
CA ASN A 139 -5.84 9.52 6.39
C ASN A 139 -5.13 8.60 5.39
N SER A 140 -5.52 8.67 4.12
CA SER A 140 -4.81 7.98 3.04
C SER A 140 -3.57 8.77 2.63
N ILE A 141 -2.43 8.09 2.44
CA ILE A 141 -1.22 8.74 1.92
C ILE A 141 -1.44 9.33 0.52
N ALA A 142 -2.36 8.77 -0.26
CA ALA A 142 -2.70 9.26 -1.58
C ALA A 142 -3.31 10.68 -1.57
N THR A 143 -3.81 11.16 -0.42
CA THR A 143 -4.36 12.52 -0.29
C THR A 143 -3.29 13.60 -0.17
N LEU A 144 -2.06 13.21 0.11
CA LEU A 144 -0.95 14.15 0.26
C LEU A 144 -0.47 14.69 -1.10
N PRO A 145 0.13 15.88 -1.14
CA PRO A 145 0.63 16.48 -2.37
C PRO A 145 1.54 15.54 -3.16
N ASP A 146 1.27 15.39 -4.46
CA ASP A 146 2.00 14.55 -5.43
C ASP A 146 1.92 13.04 -5.21
N MET A 147 1.20 12.57 -4.16
CA MET A 147 1.14 11.15 -3.85
C MET A 147 0.16 10.37 -4.72
N GLN A 148 -0.88 10.99 -5.28
CA GLN A 148 -1.78 10.31 -6.23
C GLN A 148 -1.04 9.74 -7.45
N ASN A 149 0.03 10.41 -7.87
CA ASN A 149 0.79 10.03 -9.07
C ASN A 149 1.76 8.86 -8.82
N ARG A 150 1.88 8.38 -7.57
CA ARG A 150 2.79 7.29 -7.20
C ARG A 150 2.19 6.27 -6.26
N THR A 151 0.91 6.39 -5.91
CA THR A 151 0.25 5.47 -4.99
C THR A 151 -0.70 4.55 -5.73
N VAL A 152 -0.61 3.25 -5.41
CA VAL A 152 -1.63 2.25 -5.69
C VAL A 152 -2.31 1.92 -4.36
N ILE A 153 -3.56 2.33 -4.23
CA ILE A 153 -4.40 2.02 -3.08
C ILE A 153 -4.96 0.61 -3.27
N LEU A 154 -4.82 -0.23 -2.27
CA LEU A 154 -5.35 -1.59 -2.21
C LEU A 154 -6.41 -1.64 -1.12
N ASN A 155 -7.65 -1.97 -1.47
CA ASN A 155 -8.75 -1.96 -0.52
C ASN A 155 -9.83 -2.98 -0.91
N GLY A 156 -10.86 -3.16 -0.08
CA GLY A 156 -11.92 -4.13 -0.35
C GLY A 156 -12.99 -4.17 0.72
N PHE A 157 -13.97 -5.04 0.52
CA PHE A 157 -15.15 -5.12 1.35
C PHE A 157 -15.06 -6.17 2.46
N SER A 158 -13.99 -6.96 2.47
CA SER A 158 -13.84 -8.12 3.38
C SER A 158 -13.92 -7.72 4.85
N LYS A 159 -13.33 -6.58 5.23
CA LYS A 159 -13.20 -6.15 6.63
C LYS A 159 -14.29 -5.17 7.04
N SER A 160 -14.33 -4.01 6.40
CA SER A 160 -15.28 -2.94 6.74
C SER A 160 -16.75 -3.34 6.59
N TYR A 161 -17.05 -4.31 5.72
CA TYR A 161 -18.42 -4.77 5.45
C TYR A 161 -18.67 -6.21 5.86
N SER A 162 -17.72 -6.85 6.57
CA SER A 162 -17.80 -8.27 6.99
C SER A 162 -18.09 -9.23 5.84
N MET A 163 -17.56 -8.94 4.64
CA MET A 163 -17.81 -9.65 3.39
C MET A 163 -16.62 -10.54 2.97
N THR A 164 -15.99 -11.22 3.92
CA THR A 164 -14.79 -12.04 3.65
C THR A 164 -15.01 -13.12 2.60
N GLY A 165 -16.18 -13.77 2.61
CA GLY A 165 -16.52 -14.84 1.67
C GLY A 165 -16.85 -14.36 0.25
N TRP A 166 -17.18 -13.10 0.06
CA TRP A 166 -17.56 -12.54 -1.25
C TRP A 166 -16.37 -12.35 -2.19
N ARG A 167 -15.17 -12.31 -1.64
CA ARG A 167 -13.94 -12.14 -2.40
C ARG A 167 -13.96 -10.90 -3.31
N ILE A 168 -14.35 -9.75 -2.77
CA ILE A 168 -14.37 -8.49 -3.51
C ILE A 168 -13.35 -7.53 -2.91
N GLY A 169 -12.39 -7.15 -3.74
CA GLY A 169 -11.41 -6.12 -3.49
C GLY A 169 -11.25 -5.20 -4.69
N TYR A 170 -10.39 -4.21 -4.57
CA TYR A 170 -10.07 -3.32 -5.67
C TYR A 170 -8.71 -2.66 -5.48
N ALA A 171 -8.11 -2.27 -6.59
CA ALA A 171 -6.96 -1.38 -6.64
C ALA A 171 -7.36 -0.05 -7.27
N ILE A 172 -6.82 1.04 -6.76
CA ILE A 172 -7.00 2.39 -7.32
C ILE A 172 -5.61 3.00 -7.53
N GLY A 173 -5.36 3.54 -8.70
CA GLY A 173 -4.10 4.20 -9.00
C GLY A 173 -4.14 4.83 -10.37
N LYS A 174 -3.10 5.56 -10.75
CA LYS A 174 -2.99 6.13 -12.09
C LYS A 174 -3.08 5.03 -13.16
N ARG A 175 -3.61 5.38 -14.31
CA ARG A 175 -3.79 4.48 -15.45
C ARG A 175 -2.51 3.72 -15.82
N GLU A 176 -1.35 4.34 -15.64
CA GLU A 176 -0.04 3.71 -15.87
C GLU A 176 0.25 2.54 -14.92
N PHE A 177 -0.35 2.51 -13.73
CA PHE A 177 -0.29 1.38 -12.80
C PHE A 177 -1.42 0.38 -13.04
N ILE A 178 -2.63 0.87 -13.28
CA ILE A 178 -3.81 0.00 -13.45
C ILE A 178 -3.76 -0.81 -14.75
N ASN A 179 -3.25 -0.24 -15.84
CA ASN A 179 -3.18 -0.97 -17.11
C ASN A 179 -2.29 -2.24 -17.08
N PRO A 180 -1.06 -2.22 -16.53
CA PRO A 180 -0.29 -3.46 -16.34
C PRO A 180 -0.99 -4.47 -15.42
N MET A 181 -1.61 -3.99 -14.33
CA MET A 181 -2.38 -4.85 -13.42
C MET A 181 -3.55 -5.52 -14.14
N LEU A 182 -4.32 -4.76 -14.96
CA LEU A 182 -5.44 -5.27 -15.75
C LEU A 182 -5.00 -6.33 -16.79
N ARG A 183 -3.80 -6.19 -17.36
CA ARG A 183 -3.29 -7.19 -18.33
C ARG A 183 -2.89 -8.50 -17.67
N LEU A 184 -2.52 -8.46 -16.40
CA LEU A 184 -2.15 -9.65 -15.63
C LEU A 184 -3.38 -10.30 -14.97
N HIS A 185 -4.42 -9.49 -14.71
CA HIS A 185 -5.72 -9.93 -14.18
C HIS A 185 -6.45 -10.81 -15.18
#